data_339e31b9ebda6ebc93bed84506a4891e
#
_entry.id   339e31b9ebda6ebc93bed84506a4891e
#
_cell.length_a   1.000
_cell.length_b   1.000
_cell.length_c   1.000
_cell.angle_alpha   90.00
_cell.angle_beta   90.00
_cell.angle_gamma   90.00
#
_symmetry.space_group_name_H-M   'P 1'
#
loop_
_entity.id
_entity.type
_entity.pdbx_description
1 polymer ?
#
loop_
_entity_poly.entity_id
_entity_poly.type
_entity_poly.pdbx_seq_one_letter_code
_entity_poly.pdbx_strand_id
1 'polypeptide(L)'
;MSTLRNDERGMALALAMISLVVIGALVSGTFFAGRMEMISGRNSVYAVQASEAAEAGLAAAFAPWDRAWNAYGVGVDMHQPTVVVSGPTRVQYTTTVRRMQGGAYLIRSVGQKLGPSGNVLATRMLAKIGKLLPPGTVSVDAAVTTKDAVTVSGNSIVDGHDTVPLGWDPNACGAPDDAAGIRTGSTVSTNGTSHVIDGEPPTVQNDSSVTDATFQGPFYSFLGSRTNTITNSNPPATVPTTSGAACNKTDIYNWGEPRRGGAAVVACQDYYPIVYHGAGTLKLQGGYGPGILLVAG
;
A
#
# COMPACT_ATOMS: atom_id res chain seq x y z
N MET A 1 46.98 29.52 -82.83
CA MET A 1 46.03 28.75 -82.00
C MET A 1 46.80 28.17 -80.81
N SER A 2 47.07 28.95 -79.74
CA SER A 2 47.79 28.42 -78.54
C SER A 2 47.68 29.37 -77.33
N THR A 3 46.50 29.85 -77.02
CA THR A 3 46.27 30.77 -75.90
C THR A 3 45.19 30.33 -74.89
N LEU A 4 44.65 29.12 -75.07
CA LEU A 4 43.55 28.64 -74.13
C LEU A 4 44.06 27.66 -73.02
N ARG A 5 45.37 27.38 -72.94
CA ARG A 5 45.89 26.35 -72.03
C ARG A 5 46.41 26.84 -70.67
N ASN A 6 46.43 28.17 -70.44
CA ASN A 6 46.97 28.73 -69.21
C ASN A 6 45.90 29.13 -68.19
N ASP A 7 44.64 29.23 -68.58
CA ASP A 7 43.54 29.59 -67.67
C ASP A 7 43.05 28.44 -66.78
N GLU A 8 43.25 27.18 -67.20
CA GLU A 8 42.76 26.00 -66.43
C GLU A 8 43.52 25.79 -65.11
N ARG A 9 44.79 26.24 -65.04
CA ARG A 9 45.60 26.05 -63.80
C ARG A 9 45.16 26.91 -62.64
N GLY A 10 44.57 28.09 -62.92
CA GLY A 10 44.04 28.99 -61.88
C GLY A 10 42.74 28.48 -61.31
N MET A 11 41.86 27.89 -62.16
CA MET A 11 40.58 27.37 -61.74
C MET A 11 40.67 26.10 -60.88
N ALA A 12 41.64 25.23 -61.16
CA ALA A 12 41.86 24.00 -60.37
C ALA A 12 42.25 24.30 -58.89
N LEU A 13 43.07 25.33 -58.68
CA LEU A 13 43.41 25.75 -57.32
C LEU A 13 42.21 26.32 -56.55
N ALA A 14 41.41 27.15 -57.21
CA ALA A 14 40.20 27.72 -56.58
C ALA A 14 39.20 26.64 -56.22
N LEU A 15 38.97 25.65 -57.11
CA LEU A 15 38.09 24.50 -56.83
C LEU A 15 38.62 23.62 -55.72
N ALA A 16 39.91 23.38 -55.66
CA ALA A 16 40.53 22.62 -54.56
C ALA A 16 40.40 23.32 -53.22
N MET A 17 40.55 24.64 -53.16
CA MET A 17 40.34 25.43 -51.94
C MET A 17 38.89 25.42 -51.50
N ILE A 18 37.93 25.58 -52.40
CA ILE A 18 36.50 25.53 -52.11
C ILE A 18 36.11 24.13 -51.59
N SER A 19 36.58 23.08 -52.28
CA SER A 19 36.33 21.70 -51.86
C SER A 19 36.89 21.42 -50.45
N LEU A 20 38.07 21.90 -50.13
CA LEU A 20 38.67 21.72 -48.81
C LEU A 20 37.89 22.46 -47.71
N VAL A 21 37.39 23.66 -47.98
CA VAL A 21 36.52 24.43 -47.04
C VAL A 21 35.19 23.70 -46.85
N VAL A 22 34.58 23.20 -47.92
CA VAL A 22 33.31 22.45 -47.81
C VAL A 22 33.48 21.16 -47.03
N ILE A 23 34.53 20.39 -47.32
CA ILE A 23 34.83 19.14 -46.57
C ILE A 23 35.11 19.49 -45.10
N GLY A 24 35.92 20.53 -44.83
CA GLY A 24 36.21 20.97 -43.47
C GLY A 24 34.94 21.39 -42.69
N ALA A 25 34.00 22.10 -43.36
CA ALA A 25 32.74 22.49 -42.77
C ALA A 25 31.85 21.28 -42.49
N LEU A 26 31.75 20.29 -43.40
CA LEU A 26 30.99 19.06 -43.21
C LEU A 26 31.55 18.22 -42.06
N VAL A 27 32.85 18.02 -42.00
CA VAL A 27 33.51 17.28 -40.90
C VAL A 27 33.29 17.96 -39.55
N SER A 28 33.45 19.27 -39.51
CA SER A 28 33.20 20.05 -38.28
C SER A 28 31.72 19.97 -37.86
N GLY A 29 30.79 20.05 -38.82
CA GLY A 29 29.35 19.94 -38.59
C GLY A 29 28.96 18.59 -38.04
N THR A 30 29.45 17.48 -38.59
CA THR A 30 29.16 16.12 -38.11
C THR A 30 29.78 15.87 -36.73
N PHE A 31 30.98 16.37 -36.46
CA PHE A 31 31.60 16.27 -35.14
C PHE A 31 30.80 17.05 -34.07
N PHE A 32 30.34 18.26 -34.43
CA PHE A 32 29.50 19.06 -33.53
C PHE A 32 28.15 18.39 -33.25
N ALA A 33 27.48 17.85 -34.27
CA ALA A 33 26.22 17.12 -34.14
C ALA A 33 26.39 15.89 -33.22
N GLY A 34 27.43 15.06 -33.45
CA GLY A 34 27.69 13.90 -32.60
C GLY A 34 27.98 14.25 -31.14
N ARG A 35 28.68 15.38 -30.91
CA ARG A 35 28.88 15.88 -29.53
C ARG A 35 27.55 16.30 -28.87
N MET A 36 26.68 16.97 -29.60
CA MET A 36 25.37 17.38 -29.08
C MET A 36 24.47 16.18 -28.79
N GLU A 37 24.48 15.15 -29.63
CA GLU A 37 23.76 13.90 -29.40
C GLU A 37 24.26 13.18 -28.14
N MET A 38 25.57 13.11 -27.94
CA MET A 38 26.18 12.51 -26.74
C MET A 38 25.74 13.26 -25.45
N ILE A 39 25.75 14.59 -25.48
CA ILE A 39 25.30 15.42 -24.35
C ILE A 39 23.80 15.19 -24.09
N SER A 40 22.97 15.18 -25.12
CA SER A 40 21.54 14.93 -25.04
C SER A 40 21.24 13.55 -24.46
N GLY A 41 21.90 12.51 -24.98
CA GLY A 41 21.77 11.14 -24.48
C GLY A 41 22.14 11.02 -23.01
N ARG A 42 23.24 11.65 -22.59
CA ARG A 42 23.65 11.66 -21.18
C ARG A 42 22.66 12.39 -20.28
N ASN A 43 22.11 13.52 -20.74
CA ASN A 43 21.10 14.26 -20.00
C ASN A 43 19.78 13.47 -19.86
N SER A 44 19.39 12.70 -20.88
CA SER A 44 18.27 11.77 -20.83
C SER A 44 18.46 10.70 -19.77
N VAL A 45 19.63 10.07 -19.70
CA VAL A 45 19.94 9.07 -18.66
C VAL A 45 19.85 9.69 -17.26
N TYR A 46 20.38 10.88 -17.06
CA TYR A 46 20.30 11.58 -15.77
C TYR A 46 18.85 11.92 -15.39
N ALA A 47 18.05 12.30 -16.37
CA ALA A 47 16.63 12.59 -16.15
C ALA A 47 15.85 11.34 -15.73
N VAL A 48 16.11 10.19 -16.35
CA VAL A 48 15.51 8.89 -15.98
C VAL A 48 15.91 8.51 -14.54
N GLN A 49 17.20 8.58 -14.21
CA GLN A 49 17.67 8.28 -12.85
C GLN A 49 17.05 9.20 -11.78
N ALA A 50 16.86 10.47 -12.09
CA ALA A 50 16.15 11.39 -11.19
C ALA A 50 14.67 11.04 -11.05
N SER A 51 14.02 10.55 -12.13
CA SER A 51 12.63 10.08 -12.10
C SER A 51 12.46 8.83 -11.24
N GLU A 52 13.34 7.84 -11.41
CA GLU A 52 13.36 6.63 -10.58
C GLU A 52 13.56 6.95 -9.09
N ALA A 53 14.41 7.91 -8.77
CA ALA A 53 14.57 8.38 -7.40
C ALA A 53 13.28 9.03 -6.86
N ALA A 54 12.59 9.82 -7.67
CA ALA A 54 11.31 10.41 -7.27
C ALA A 54 10.22 9.34 -7.07
N GLU A 55 10.17 8.30 -7.90
CA GLU A 55 9.27 7.15 -7.72
C GLU A 55 9.57 6.38 -6.44
N ALA A 56 10.83 6.14 -6.15
CA ALA A 56 11.24 5.51 -4.90
C ALA A 56 10.77 6.31 -3.68
N GLY A 57 10.85 7.64 -3.73
CA GLY A 57 10.35 8.52 -2.67
C GLY A 57 8.83 8.46 -2.52
N LEU A 58 8.07 8.37 -3.62
CA LEU A 58 6.62 8.14 -3.55
C LEU A 58 6.31 6.78 -2.91
N ALA A 59 6.98 5.72 -3.33
CA ALA A 59 6.80 4.38 -2.77
C ALA A 59 7.12 4.35 -1.28
N ALA A 60 8.21 4.99 -0.86
CA ALA A 60 8.62 5.09 0.53
C ALA A 60 7.60 5.86 1.41
N ALA A 61 6.86 6.80 0.85
CA ALA A 61 5.80 7.51 1.57
C ALA A 61 4.51 6.69 1.70
N PHE A 62 4.19 5.86 0.70
CA PHE A 62 2.97 5.05 0.74
C PHE A 62 3.11 3.76 1.55
N ALA A 63 4.26 3.10 1.52
CA ALA A 63 4.44 1.79 2.14
C ALA A 63 4.32 1.81 3.68
N PRO A 64 5.01 2.69 4.41
CA PRO A 64 4.82 2.89 5.84
C PRO A 64 4.01 4.18 6.06
N TRP A 65 2.69 4.15 5.85
CA TRP A 65 1.88 5.34 6.11
C TRP A 65 2.03 5.80 7.56
N ASP A 66 2.56 6.99 7.76
CA ASP A 66 2.69 7.56 9.10
C ASP A 66 1.32 8.11 9.56
N ARG A 67 0.76 7.49 10.60
CA ARG A 67 -0.52 7.90 11.19
C ARG A 67 -0.49 9.34 11.74
N ALA A 68 0.69 9.83 12.14
CA ALA A 68 0.85 11.21 12.60
C ALA A 68 0.40 12.23 11.54
N TRP A 69 0.52 11.90 10.26
CA TRP A 69 0.06 12.78 9.18
C TRP A 69 -1.45 13.05 9.22
N ASN A 70 -2.22 12.17 9.83
CA ASN A 70 -3.67 12.34 9.96
C ASN A 70 -4.04 13.45 10.95
N ALA A 71 -3.16 13.79 11.88
CA ALA A 71 -3.37 14.84 12.88
C ALA A 71 -3.03 16.25 12.38
N TYR A 72 -2.31 16.37 11.25
CA TYR A 72 -1.94 17.69 10.73
C TYR A 72 -3.14 18.42 10.11
N GLY A 73 -3.09 19.76 10.17
CA GLY A 73 -4.11 20.61 9.57
C GLY A 73 -4.17 20.49 8.04
N VAL A 74 -5.36 20.76 7.48
CA VAL A 74 -5.54 20.82 6.02
C VAL A 74 -4.68 21.93 5.43
N GLY A 75 -3.98 21.63 4.34
CA GLY A 75 -3.10 22.58 3.64
C GLY A 75 -1.67 22.66 4.20
N VAL A 76 -1.37 21.98 5.30
CA VAL A 76 -0.01 21.96 5.88
C VAL A 76 0.89 21.00 5.10
N ASP A 77 2.10 21.44 4.77
CA ASP A 77 3.14 20.63 4.15
C ASP A 77 4.00 19.95 5.23
N MET A 78 4.09 18.64 5.15
CA MET A 78 4.93 17.81 6.01
C MET A 78 6.15 17.38 5.18
N HIS A 79 7.30 17.95 5.49
CA HIS A 79 8.56 17.64 4.81
C HIS A 79 9.22 16.42 5.45
N GLN A 80 9.55 15.44 4.62
CA GLN A 80 10.32 14.29 5.03
C GLN A 80 11.81 14.56 4.84
N PRO A 81 12.70 13.94 5.63
CA PRO A 81 14.14 14.06 5.42
C PRO A 81 14.55 13.66 4.00
N THR A 82 15.59 14.27 3.48
CA THR A 82 16.20 13.85 2.23
C THR A 82 16.86 12.48 2.42
N VAL A 83 16.51 11.54 1.57
CA VAL A 83 17.08 10.18 1.58
C VAL A 83 18.03 10.03 0.41
N VAL A 84 19.28 9.69 0.72
CA VAL A 84 20.27 9.30 -0.29
C VAL A 84 20.12 7.80 -0.54
N VAL A 85 19.85 7.44 -1.78
CA VAL A 85 19.72 6.03 -2.17
C VAL A 85 21.13 5.45 -2.31
N SER A 86 21.44 4.43 -1.51
CA SER A 86 22.73 3.74 -1.56
C SER A 86 22.86 3.00 -2.89
N GLY A 87 24.00 3.21 -3.59
CA GLY A 87 24.27 2.53 -4.85
C GLY A 87 25.20 3.33 -5.76
N PRO A 88 25.59 2.75 -6.89
CA PRO A 88 26.54 3.38 -7.82
C PRO A 88 25.95 4.60 -8.53
N THR A 89 24.62 4.74 -8.55
CA THR A 89 23.92 5.78 -9.31
C THR A 89 23.93 7.16 -8.64
N ARG A 90 24.25 7.25 -7.36
CA ARG A 90 24.24 8.51 -6.59
C ARG A 90 23.01 9.35 -6.84
N VAL A 91 21.87 8.89 -6.36
CA VAL A 91 20.61 9.61 -6.43
C VAL A 91 20.06 9.88 -5.03
N GLN A 92 19.25 10.90 -4.91
CA GLN A 92 18.53 11.20 -3.66
C GLN A 92 17.10 11.64 -3.96
N TYR A 93 16.24 11.54 -2.96
CA TYR A 93 14.88 12.09 -3.04
C TYR A 93 14.49 12.82 -1.76
N THR A 94 13.57 13.75 -1.90
CA THR A 94 12.91 14.44 -0.79
C THR A 94 11.41 14.40 -1.03
N THR A 95 10.66 13.95 -0.03
CA THR A 95 9.21 13.80 -0.13
C THR A 95 8.50 14.83 0.72
N THR A 96 7.42 15.38 0.20
CA THR A 96 6.52 16.30 0.90
C THR A 96 5.11 15.76 0.83
N VAL A 97 4.45 15.64 1.97
CA VAL A 97 3.06 15.22 2.08
C VAL A 97 2.21 16.40 2.50
N ARG A 98 1.14 16.69 1.78
CA ARG A 98 0.17 17.74 2.11
C ARG A 98 -1.20 17.13 2.31
N ARG A 99 -1.78 17.35 3.48
CA ARG A 99 -3.16 16.97 3.74
C ARG A 99 -4.12 17.92 3.01
N MET A 100 -5.08 17.35 2.31
CA MET A 100 -6.15 18.07 1.61
C MET A 100 -7.51 17.79 2.29
N GLN A 101 -8.54 18.46 1.85
CA GLN A 101 -9.89 18.21 2.34
C GLN A 101 -10.38 16.80 1.97
N GLY A 102 -11.35 16.27 2.73
CA GLY A 102 -12.00 14.98 2.44
C GLY A 102 -11.07 13.75 2.61
N GLY A 103 -10.04 13.84 3.46
CA GLY A 103 -9.12 12.71 3.69
C GLY A 103 -8.16 12.44 2.52
N ALA A 104 -8.03 13.38 1.59
CA ALA A 104 -7.07 13.28 0.49
C ALA A 104 -5.70 13.84 0.92
N TYR A 105 -4.64 13.30 0.30
CA TYR A 105 -3.27 13.70 0.51
C TYR A 105 -2.56 13.86 -0.83
N LEU A 106 -1.91 14.99 -1.03
CA LEU A 106 -1.00 15.22 -2.14
C LEU A 106 0.40 14.85 -1.67
N ILE A 107 1.00 13.85 -2.29
CA ILE A 107 2.36 13.41 -2.02
C ILE A 107 3.21 13.82 -3.21
N ARG A 108 4.23 14.63 -2.96
CA ARG A 108 5.20 15.09 -3.95
C ARG A 108 6.56 14.53 -3.58
N SER A 109 7.27 13.98 -4.55
CA SER A 109 8.64 13.53 -4.39
C SER A 109 9.53 14.19 -5.44
N VAL A 110 10.60 14.80 -4.98
CA VAL A 110 11.64 15.41 -5.80
C VAL A 110 12.84 14.49 -5.79
N GLY A 111 13.10 13.86 -6.93
CA GLY A 111 14.27 13.03 -7.16
C GLY A 111 15.39 13.83 -7.83
N GLN A 112 16.61 13.60 -7.42
CA GLN A 112 17.79 14.27 -7.93
C GLN A 112 18.90 13.27 -8.26
N LYS A 113 19.51 13.46 -9.43
CA LYS A 113 20.76 12.80 -9.82
C LYS A 113 21.93 13.68 -9.38
N LEU A 114 22.85 13.08 -8.62
CA LEU A 114 24.05 13.78 -8.13
C LEU A 114 25.27 13.38 -8.95
N GLY A 115 26.14 14.34 -9.20
CA GLY A 115 27.46 14.16 -9.75
C GLY A 115 28.48 13.66 -8.72
N PRO A 116 29.72 13.39 -9.16
CA PRO A 116 30.80 12.91 -8.28
C PRO A 116 31.10 13.86 -7.10
N SER A 117 30.97 15.15 -7.32
CA SER A 117 31.19 16.22 -6.31
C SER A 117 29.95 16.57 -5.51
N GLY A 118 28.82 15.83 -5.66
CA GLY A 118 27.57 16.12 -4.99
C GLY A 118 26.70 17.20 -5.67
N ASN A 119 27.14 17.80 -6.75
CA ASN A 119 26.35 18.75 -7.53
C ASN A 119 25.15 18.06 -8.21
N VAL A 120 24.04 18.77 -8.31
CA VAL A 120 22.84 18.26 -8.97
C VAL A 120 22.98 18.30 -10.48
N LEU A 121 22.86 17.17 -11.14
CA LEU A 121 22.94 17.00 -12.60
C LEU A 121 21.56 16.98 -13.27
N ALA A 122 20.57 16.45 -12.60
CA ALA A 122 19.16 16.44 -13.05
C ALA A 122 18.21 16.42 -11.85
N THR A 123 17.04 17.01 -12.02
CA THR A 123 15.95 17.00 -11.04
C THR A 123 14.65 16.61 -11.74
N ARG A 124 13.86 15.75 -11.10
CA ARG A 124 12.49 15.41 -11.52
C ARG A 124 11.59 15.44 -10.31
N MET A 125 10.37 15.90 -10.51
CA MET A 125 9.32 15.89 -9.50
C MET A 125 8.16 15.05 -9.98
N LEU A 126 7.71 14.13 -9.14
CA LEU A 126 6.51 13.34 -9.32
C LEU A 126 5.54 13.63 -8.19
N ALA A 127 4.27 13.55 -8.49
CA ALA A 127 3.22 13.73 -7.49
C ALA A 127 2.12 12.67 -7.68
N LYS A 128 1.58 12.21 -6.55
CA LYS A 128 0.39 11.35 -6.50
C LYS A 128 -0.60 11.87 -5.48
N ILE A 129 -1.87 11.68 -5.76
CA ILE A 129 -2.94 11.93 -4.80
C ILE A 129 -3.36 10.58 -4.24
N GLY A 130 -3.26 10.43 -2.92
CA GLY A 130 -3.81 9.33 -2.16
C GLY A 130 -5.05 9.81 -1.41
N LYS A 131 -6.04 8.95 -1.24
CA LYS A 131 -7.16 9.20 -0.35
C LYS A 131 -7.18 8.11 0.70
N LEU A 132 -7.10 8.52 1.97
CA LEU A 132 -7.49 7.63 3.05
C LEU A 132 -9.01 7.50 2.97
N LEU A 133 -9.44 6.33 2.55
CA LEU A 133 -10.82 5.97 2.77
C LEU A 133 -10.88 5.60 4.25
N PRO A 134 -11.75 6.25 5.06
CA PRO A 134 -12.12 5.64 6.31
C PRO A 134 -12.50 4.21 5.96
N PRO A 135 -12.15 3.19 6.74
CA PRO A 135 -12.82 1.92 6.63
C PRO A 135 -14.30 2.31 6.56
N GLY A 136 -14.94 1.98 5.42
CA GLY A 136 -16.35 2.35 5.24
C GLY A 136 -17.03 2.01 6.54
N THR A 137 -18.02 2.74 6.94
CA THR A 137 -18.84 2.35 8.09
C THR A 137 -19.28 0.93 7.83
N VAL A 138 -18.45 -0.01 8.26
CA VAL A 138 -18.86 -1.39 8.37
C VAL A 138 -19.84 -1.30 9.52
N SER A 139 -21.11 -1.25 9.20
CA SER A 139 -22.11 -1.56 10.17
C SER A 139 -21.80 -3.01 10.55
N VAL A 140 -21.18 -3.18 11.69
CA VAL A 140 -20.99 -4.50 12.28
C VAL A 140 -22.30 -4.82 12.95
N ASP A 141 -23.22 -5.37 12.18
CA ASP A 141 -24.57 -5.66 12.66
C ASP A 141 -24.61 -6.90 13.57
N ALA A 142 -23.50 -7.63 13.67
CA ALA A 142 -23.32 -8.79 14.55
C ALA A 142 -21.84 -9.15 14.69
N ALA A 143 -21.46 -9.82 15.78
CA ALA A 143 -20.11 -10.37 15.93
C ALA A 143 -19.81 -11.42 14.85
N VAL A 144 -20.82 -12.18 14.43
CA VAL A 144 -20.75 -13.10 13.29
C VAL A 144 -21.92 -12.83 12.34
N THR A 145 -21.61 -12.41 11.11
CA THR A 145 -22.60 -12.28 10.04
C THR A 145 -22.32 -13.31 8.95
N THR A 146 -23.31 -14.10 8.56
CA THR A 146 -23.17 -15.12 7.52
C THR A 146 -24.48 -15.30 6.73
N LYS A 147 -24.36 -15.65 5.45
CA LYS A 147 -25.52 -16.02 4.63
C LYS A 147 -26.03 -17.41 4.99
N ASP A 148 -25.13 -18.32 5.26
CA ASP A 148 -25.42 -19.74 5.48
C ASP A 148 -25.54 -20.08 6.97
N ALA A 149 -25.89 -21.35 7.24
CA ALA A 149 -26.10 -21.83 8.60
C ALA A 149 -24.83 -21.81 9.45
N VAL A 150 -24.99 -21.45 10.72
CA VAL A 150 -23.92 -21.46 11.72
C VAL A 150 -24.19 -22.55 12.75
N THR A 151 -23.15 -23.28 13.09
CA THR A 151 -23.19 -24.21 14.22
C THR A 151 -22.18 -23.78 15.27
N VAL A 152 -22.64 -23.50 16.48
CA VAL A 152 -21.81 -23.18 17.64
C VAL A 152 -21.77 -24.39 18.55
N SER A 153 -20.57 -24.83 18.94
CA SER A 153 -20.44 -26.06 19.74
C SER A 153 -19.28 -25.97 20.76
N GLY A 154 -19.31 -26.84 21.74
CA GLY A 154 -18.30 -26.86 22.79
C GLY A 154 -18.39 -25.69 23.75
N ASN A 155 -17.25 -25.11 24.13
CA ASN A 155 -17.13 -23.96 25.04
C ASN A 155 -16.94 -22.64 24.26
N SER A 156 -17.53 -22.54 23.07
CA SER A 156 -17.41 -21.35 22.23
C SER A 156 -18.21 -20.18 22.81
N ILE A 157 -17.62 -18.99 22.75
CA ILE A 157 -18.28 -17.74 23.12
C ILE A 157 -18.34 -16.88 21.87
N VAL A 158 -19.54 -16.41 21.53
CA VAL A 158 -19.79 -15.40 20.50
C VAL A 158 -20.46 -14.24 21.19
N ASP A 159 -19.77 -13.10 21.24
CA ASP A 159 -20.20 -11.93 21.97
C ASP A 159 -20.29 -10.74 21.02
N GLY A 160 -21.48 -10.16 20.92
CA GLY A 160 -21.79 -9.00 20.10
C GLY A 160 -21.72 -7.66 20.86
N HIS A 161 -21.36 -7.68 22.13
CA HIS A 161 -21.21 -6.44 22.89
C HIS A 161 -19.97 -5.66 22.43
N ASP A 162 -20.13 -4.37 22.18
CA ASP A 162 -19.03 -3.49 21.85
C ASP A 162 -18.32 -3.04 23.12
N THR A 163 -17.01 -3.26 23.17
CA THR A 163 -16.18 -2.87 24.30
C THR A 163 -14.98 -2.06 23.83
N VAL A 164 -14.75 -0.91 24.50
CA VAL A 164 -13.60 -0.08 24.19
C VAL A 164 -12.31 -0.83 24.57
N PRO A 165 -11.38 -1.04 23.62
CA PRO A 165 -10.13 -1.75 23.90
C PRO A 165 -9.31 -1.03 24.97
N LEU A 166 -8.65 -1.80 25.82
CA LEU A 166 -7.80 -1.25 26.89
C LEU A 166 -6.75 -0.28 26.34
N GLY A 167 -6.71 0.92 26.92
CA GLY A 167 -5.80 1.99 26.54
C GLY A 167 -6.27 2.86 25.37
N TRP A 168 -7.46 2.64 24.86
CA TRP A 168 -8.13 3.56 23.92
C TRP A 168 -8.92 4.60 24.69
N ASP A 169 -9.07 5.80 24.10
CA ASP A 169 -9.92 6.84 24.67
C ASP A 169 -11.39 6.50 24.38
N PRO A 170 -12.22 6.21 25.40
CA PRO A 170 -13.63 5.89 25.21
C PRO A 170 -14.42 7.03 24.54
N ASN A 171 -13.98 8.28 24.73
CA ASN A 171 -14.64 9.42 24.10
C ASN A 171 -14.33 9.52 22.59
N ALA A 172 -13.20 8.97 22.15
CA ALA A 172 -12.82 8.93 20.74
C ALA A 172 -13.46 7.78 19.96
N CYS A 173 -13.87 6.71 20.66
CA CYS A 173 -14.52 5.54 20.06
C CYS A 173 -16.05 5.69 19.89
N GLY A 174 -16.64 6.70 20.48
CA GLY A 174 -18.09 6.83 20.58
C GLY A 174 -18.70 6.01 21.72
N ALA A 175 -20.02 6.03 21.84
CA ALA A 175 -20.73 5.15 22.76
C ALA A 175 -20.68 3.72 22.22
N PRO A 176 -20.46 2.71 23.08
CA PRO A 176 -20.64 1.31 22.68
C PRO A 176 -22.03 1.09 22.09
N ASP A 177 -22.09 0.42 20.95
CA ASP A 177 -23.35 0.09 20.27
C ASP A 177 -23.39 -1.44 20.17
N ASP A 178 -24.12 -2.06 21.07
CA ASP A 178 -24.22 -3.50 21.18
C ASP A 178 -24.91 -4.05 19.92
N ALA A 179 -24.28 -5.03 19.32
CA ALA A 179 -24.72 -5.70 18.12
C ALA A 179 -25.20 -7.13 18.43
N ALA A 180 -25.85 -7.76 17.47
CA ALA A 180 -26.22 -9.16 17.63
C ALA A 180 -24.97 -10.06 17.77
N GLY A 181 -25.07 -11.12 18.56
CA GLY A 181 -24.02 -12.12 18.62
C GLY A 181 -23.86 -12.82 17.26
N ILE A 182 -24.94 -13.37 16.72
CA ILE A 182 -24.95 -14.00 15.39
C ILE A 182 -26.13 -13.47 14.57
N ARG A 183 -25.85 -13.07 13.31
CA ARG A 183 -26.84 -12.71 12.30
C ARG A 183 -26.65 -13.60 11.07
N THR A 184 -27.71 -14.30 10.66
CA THR A 184 -27.62 -15.22 9.53
C THR A 184 -28.87 -15.20 8.65
N GLY A 185 -28.67 -15.32 7.33
CA GLY A 185 -29.74 -15.57 6.36
C GLY A 185 -30.37 -16.98 6.49
N SER A 186 -29.79 -17.84 7.31
CA SER A 186 -30.23 -19.23 7.51
C SER A 186 -30.49 -19.49 9.02
N THR A 187 -30.05 -20.61 9.55
CA THR A 187 -30.29 -21.06 10.92
C THR A 187 -29.04 -21.08 11.78
N VAL A 188 -29.19 -20.83 13.07
CA VAL A 188 -28.17 -21.08 14.08
C VAL A 188 -28.52 -22.37 14.81
N SER A 189 -27.58 -23.29 14.86
CA SER A 189 -27.68 -24.53 15.64
C SER A 189 -26.61 -24.56 16.73
N THR A 190 -26.93 -25.17 17.84
CA THR A 190 -26.02 -25.28 18.97
C THR A 190 -25.86 -26.72 19.37
N ASN A 191 -24.63 -27.15 19.63
CA ASN A 191 -24.31 -28.48 20.11
C ASN A 191 -23.56 -28.41 21.43
N GLY A 192 -24.09 -29.08 22.47
CA GLY A 192 -23.55 -29.02 23.83
C GLY A 192 -24.22 -27.93 24.68
N THR A 193 -23.79 -27.83 25.92
CA THR A 193 -24.42 -26.93 26.93
C THR A 193 -23.53 -25.81 27.42
N SER A 194 -22.28 -25.75 26.98
CA SER A 194 -21.28 -24.80 27.50
C SER A 194 -20.96 -23.67 26.54
N HIS A 195 -21.67 -23.56 25.41
CA HIS A 195 -21.53 -22.43 24.49
C HIS A 195 -22.31 -21.23 25.03
N VAL A 196 -21.82 -20.05 24.69
CA VAL A 196 -22.48 -18.77 24.98
C VAL A 196 -22.61 -17.99 23.68
N ILE A 197 -23.82 -17.55 23.37
CA ILE A 197 -24.06 -16.56 22.32
C ILE A 197 -24.70 -15.38 23.01
N ASP A 198 -24.03 -14.23 23.01
CA ASP A 198 -24.44 -13.02 23.70
C ASP A 198 -24.45 -11.84 22.73
N GLY A 199 -25.15 -10.79 23.07
CA GLY A 199 -25.37 -9.60 22.25
C GLY A 199 -26.80 -9.15 22.26
N GLU A 200 -27.13 -8.06 21.61
CA GLU A 200 -28.47 -7.50 21.60
C GLU A 200 -29.03 -7.37 20.16
N PRO A 201 -29.86 -8.34 19.70
CA PRO A 201 -30.22 -9.62 20.34
C PRO A 201 -29.11 -10.69 20.23
N PRO A 202 -29.14 -11.76 21.03
CA PRO A 202 -28.13 -12.82 20.90
C PRO A 202 -28.07 -13.45 19.52
N THR A 203 -29.21 -13.67 18.85
CA THR A 203 -29.27 -14.23 17.49
C THR A 203 -30.35 -13.59 16.64
N VAL A 204 -30.02 -13.31 15.36
CA VAL A 204 -30.96 -13.00 14.29
C VAL A 204 -30.87 -14.08 13.24
N GLN A 205 -31.94 -14.86 13.05
CA GLN A 205 -31.97 -16.01 12.13
C GLN A 205 -32.97 -15.76 10.99
N ASN A 206 -32.75 -16.44 9.84
CA ASN A 206 -33.61 -16.34 8.67
C ASN A 206 -33.78 -14.89 8.18
N ASP A 207 -32.71 -14.08 8.34
CA ASP A 207 -32.74 -12.68 7.93
C ASP A 207 -32.55 -12.59 6.41
N SER A 208 -33.66 -12.34 5.70
CA SER A 208 -33.67 -12.24 4.25
C SER A 208 -32.84 -11.07 3.68
N SER A 209 -32.41 -10.12 4.52
CA SER A 209 -31.56 -9.01 4.13
C SER A 209 -30.08 -9.42 4.03
N VAL A 210 -29.69 -10.55 4.65
CA VAL A 210 -28.32 -11.09 4.54
C VAL A 210 -28.23 -11.91 3.28
N THR A 211 -27.72 -11.30 2.23
CA THR A 211 -27.58 -11.88 0.89
C THR A 211 -26.13 -11.81 0.43
N ASP A 212 -25.82 -12.35 -0.75
CA ASP A 212 -24.49 -12.19 -1.36
C ASP A 212 -24.09 -10.70 -1.49
N ALA A 213 -25.08 -9.83 -1.74
CA ALA A 213 -24.85 -8.39 -1.84
C ALA A 213 -24.35 -7.77 -0.52
N THR A 214 -24.67 -8.35 0.63
CA THR A 214 -24.18 -7.92 1.95
C THR A 214 -22.65 -7.99 2.01
N PHE A 215 -22.07 -8.98 1.34
CA PHE A 215 -20.61 -9.24 1.32
C PHE A 215 -19.94 -8.76 0.04
N GLN A 216 -20.67 -8.07 -0.83
CA GLN A 216 -20.16 -7.47 -2.06
C GLN A 216 -20.00 -5.97 -1.87
N GLY A 217 -18.86 -5.45 -2.26
CA GLY A 217 -18.62 -4.02 -2.23
C GLY A 217 -17.14 -3.66 -2.18
N PRO A 218 -16.81 -2.39 -2.38
CA PRO A 218 -15.41 -1.93 -2.39
C PRO A 218 -14.65 -2.28 -1.11
N PHE A 219 -15.34 -2.33 0.03
CA PHE A 219 -14.75 -2.67 1.31
C PHE A 219 -14.31 -4.14 1.37
N TYR A 220 -15.17 -5.07 1.03
CA TYR A 220 -14.83 -6.51 1.02
C TYR A 220 -13.80 -6.84 -0.03
N SER A 221 -13.86 -6.21 -1.21
CA SER A 221 -12.84 -6.32 -2.24
C SER A 221 -11.49 -5.80 -1.74
N PHE A 222 -11.46 -4.69 -1.03
CA PHE A 222 -10.25 -4.15 -0.40
C PHE A 222 -9.71 -5.09 0.68
N LEU A 223 -10.56 -5.61 1.55
CA LEU A 223 -10.17 -6.59 2.57
C LEU A 223 -9.59 -7.84 1.91
N GLY A 224 -10.26 -8.41 0.91
CA GLY A 224 -9.82 -9.60 0.19
C GLY A 224 -8.44 -9.46 -0.45
N SER A 225 -8.05 -8.25 -0.87
CA SER A 225 -6.72 -7.98 -1.43
C SER A 225 -5.57 -7.95 -0.40
N ARG A 226 -5.88 -8.00 0.91
CA ARG A 226 -4.93 -7.85 2.01
C ARG A 226 -4.99 -8.97 3.04
N THR A 227 -5.49 -10.12 2.65
CA THR A 227 -5.77 -11.23 3.56
C THR A 227 -4.63 -12.24 3.63
N ASN A 228 -4.46 -12.80 4.82
CA ASN A 228 -3.77 -14.08 4.99
C ASN A 228 -4.74 -15.19 4.59
N THR A 229 -4.40 -15.97 3.58
CA THR A 229 -5.29 -17.04 3.08
C THR A 229 -5.09 -18.32 3.86
N ILE A 230 -6.17 -18.84 4.44
CA ILE A 230 -6.24 -20.19 5.03
C ILE A 230 -6.88 -21.12 4.02
N THR A 231 -6.20 -22.19 3.65
CA THR A 231 -6.70 -23.24 2.75
C THR A 231 -7.26 -24.44 3.51
N ASN A 232 -6.88 -24.59 4.79
CA ASN A 232 -7.33 -25.69 5.63
C ASN A 232 -8.73 -25.40 6.19
N SER A 233 -9.70 -26.26 5.90
CA SER A 233 -11.07 -26.13 6.42
C SER A 233 -11.21 -26.45 7.92
N ASN A 234 -10.19 -27.03 8.53
CA ASN A 234 -10.11 -27.33 9.95
C ASN A 234 -8.74 -26.88 10.50
N PRO A 235 -8.47 -25.58 10.59
CA PRO A 235 -7.20 -25.08 11.05
C PRO A 235 -6.95 -25.42 12.52
N PRO A 236 -5.68 -25.46 12.97
CA PRO A 236 -5.36 -25.56 14.38
C PRO A 236 -5.91 -24.36 15.16
N ALA A 237 -5.88 -24.42 16.48
CA ALA A 237 -6.27 -23.32 17.33
C ALA A 237 -5.48 -22.05 16.97
N THR A 238 -6.22 -20.96 16.77
CA THR A 238 -5.62 -19.66 16.45
C THR A 238 -5.21 -18.96 17.73
N VAL A 239 -3.92 -18.79 17.92
CA VAL A 239 -3.36 -18.15 19.12
C VAL A 239 -2.27 -17.16 18.72
N PRO A 240 -2.12 -16.05 19.47
CA PRO A 240 -1.03 -15.13 19.20
C PRO A 240 0.33 -15.81 19.40
N THR A 241 1.23 -15.60 18.45
CA THR A 241 2.60 -16.12 18.48
C THR A 241 3.61 -14.99 18.33
N THR A 242 4.80 -15.16 18.93
CA THR A 242 5.90 -14.21 18.82
C THR A 242 7.08 -14.80 18.05
N SER A 243 7.84 -13.92 17.41
CA SER A 243 9.16 -14.22 16.87
C SER A 243 10.16 -13.31 17.59
N GLY A 244 10.87 -13.90 18.58
CA GLY A 244 11.62 -13.12 19.56
C GLY A 244 10.70 -12.23 20.40
N ALA A 245 11.01 -10.94 20.50
CA ALA A 245 10.20 -9.97 21.26
C ALA A 245 9.04 -9.35 20.45
N ALA A 246 8.94 -9.62 19.16
CA ALA A 246 7.94 -9.04 18.26
C ALA A 246 6.80 -10.02 17.96
N CYS A 247 5.61 -9.50 17.63
CA CYS A 247 4.51 -10.31 17.14
C CYS A 247 4.90 -11.00 15.81
N ASN A 248 4.65 -12.30 15.72
CA ASN A 248 4.89 -13.06 14.50
C ASN A 248 3.76 -12.84 13.47
N LYS A 249 3.92 -11.85 12.62
CA LYS A 249 2.93 -11.49 11.58
C LYS A 249 2.96 -12.40 10.35
N THR A 250 3.91 -13.33 10.27
CA THR A 250 4.02 -14.28 9.16
C THR A 250 3.28 -15.59 9.42
N ASP A 251 2.89 -15.84 10.66
CA ASP A 251 2.08 -16.98 11.03
C ASP A 251 0.61 -16.69 10.71
N ILE A 252 0.05 -17.45 9.77
CA ILE A 252 -1.34 -17.28 9.30
C ILE A 252 -2.38 -17.66 10.37
N TYR A 253 -1.98 -18.40 11.39
CA TYR A 253 -2.83 -18.78 12.54
C TYR A 253 -2.67 -17.82 13.73
N ASN A 254 -1.80 -16.83 13.62
CA ASN A 254 -1.71 -15.75 14.58
C ASN A 254 -2.76 -14.68 14.26
N TRP A 255 -3.82 -14.64 15.05
CA TRP A 255 -4.94 -13.70 14.85
C TRP A 255 -4.83 -12.47 15.78
N GLY A 256 -3.68 -12.24 16.39
CA GLY A 256 -3.42 -11.13 17.30
C GLY A 256 -3.91 -11.40 18.72
N GLU A 257 -3.63 -10.48 19.61
CA GLU A 257 -4.03 -10.51 21.03
C GLU A 257 -5.03 -9.39 21.31
N PRO A 258 -6.22 -9.67 21.81
CA PRO A 258 -7.14 -8.61 22.21
C PRO A 258 -6.54 -7.69 23.28
N ARG A 259 -6.76 -6.40 23.17
CA ARG A 259 -6.36 -5.43 24.19
C ARG A 259 -7.28 -5.53 25.40
N ARG A 260 -6.88 -6.35 26.35
CA ARG A 260 -7.59 -6.59 27.62
C ARG A 260 -6.61 -6.72 28.78
N GLY A 261 -7.12 -6.57 30.01
CA GLY A 261 -6.33 -6.88 31.20
C GLY A 261 -5.93 -8.35 31.23
N GLY A 262 -4.64 -8.66 31.51
CA GLY A 262 -4.13 -10.03 31.52
C GLY A 262 -3.90 -10.66 30.16
N ALA A 263 -3.70 -9.86 29.11
CA ALA A 263 -3.32 -10.35 27.80
C ALA A 263 -2.07 -11.21 27.85
N ALA A 264 -2.10 -12.40 27.22
CA ALA A 264 -1.01 -13.35 27.27
C ALA A 264 0.18 -12.93 26.40
N VAL A 265 -0.07 -12.29 25.26
CA VAL A 265 0.96 -11.90 24.28
C VAL A 265 0.84 -10.41 23.93
N VAL A 266 1.29 -9.54 24.86
CA VAL A 266 1.20 -8.08 24.73
C VAL A 266 1.79 -7.56 23.41
N ALA A 267 2.85 -8.18 22.90
CA ALA A 267 3.48 -7.81 21.63
C ALA A 267 2.54 -7.88 20.42
N CYS A 268 1.43 -8.66 20.50
CA CYS A 268 0.47 -8.81 19.43
C CYS A 268 -0.81 -7.98 19.59
N GLN A 269 -0.89 -7.11 20.60
CA GLN A 269 -2.09 -6.29 20.86
C GLN A 269 -2.38 -5.23 19.78
N ASP A 270 -1.40 -4.88 18.93
CA ASP A 270 -1.55 -3.96 17.80
C ASP A 270 -1.57 -4.69 16.45
N TYR A 271 -1.74 -6.00 16.48
CA TYR A 271 -1.84 -6.80 15.26
C TYR A 271 -3.29 -7.26 15.03
N TYR A 272 -3.90 -6.71 13.97
CA TYR A 272 -5.28 -6.96 13.55
C TYR A 272 -5.25 -7.59 12.15
N PRO A 273 -5.03 -8.90 12.01
CA PRO A 273 -4.96 -9.52 10.70
C PRO A 273 -6.32 -9.62 10.04
N ILE A 274 -6.30 -9.64 8.71
CA ILE A 274 -7.46 -10.01 7.91
C ILE A 274 -7.17 -11.41 7.37
N VAL A 275 -8.05 -12.34 7.69
CA VAL A 275 -7.92 -13.76 7.35
C VAL A 275 -9.02 -14.12 6.37
N TYR A 276 -8.68 -14.85 5.31
CA TYR A 276 -9.60 -15.25 4.27
C TYR A 276 -9.59 -16.77 4.12
N HIS A 277 -10.79 -17.35 4.07
CA HIS A 277 -10.99 -18.75 3.70
C HIS A 277 -11.84 -18.80 2.43
N GLY A 278 -11.26 -19.33 1.34
CA GLY A 278 -11.76 -19.13 -0.03
C GLY A 278 -12.80 -20.12 -0.52
N ALA A 279 -13.12 -21.20 0.20
CA ALA A 279 -14.10 -22.15 -0.28
C ALA A 279 -14.62 -23.09 0.83
N GLY A 280 -15.92 -23.31 0.85
CA GLY A 280 -16.59 -24.33 1.65
C GLY A 280 -16.68 -23.99 3.15
N THR A 281 -16.98 -25.00 3.94
CA THR A 281 -17.16 -24.86 5.39
C THR A 281 -15.83 -24.68 6.10
N LEU A 282 -15.72 -23.66 6.94
CA LEU A 282 -14.63 -23.46 7.87
C LEU A 282 -15.04 -23.92 9.27
N LYS A 283 -14.25 -24.80 9.87
CA LYS A 283 -14.44 -25.25 11.25
C LYS A 283 -13.32 -24.70 12.13
N LEU A 284 -13.61 -23.72 12.96
CA LEU A 284 -12.67 -23.21 13.94
C LEU A 284 -12.70 -24.07 15.21
N GLN A 285 -11.51 -24.48 15.68
CA GLN A 285 -11.35 -25.28 16.88
C GLN A 285 -10.52 -24.56 17.92
N GLY A 286 -11.18 -23.73 18.72
CA GLY A 286 -10.55 -22.91 19.74
C GLY A 286 -9.75 -21.75 19.16
N GLY A 287 -9.11 -20.96 20.05
CA GLY A 287 -8.37 -19.78 19.68
C GLY A 287 -9.17 -18.49 19.85
N TYR A 288 -8.49 -17.37 19.63
CA TYR A 288 -9.05 -16.03 19.76
C TYR A 288 -8.18 -15.04 18.96
N GLY A 289 -8.68 -13.84 18.72
CA GLY A 289 -7.94 -12.76 18.10
C GLY A 289 -8.86 -11.60 17.71
N PRO A 290 -8.36 -10.37 17.63
CA PRO A 290 -9.11 -9.19 17.26
C PRO A 290 -9.20 -8.97 15.74
N GLY A 291 -8.76 -9.95 14.94
CA GLY A 291 -8.74 -9.85 13.48
C GLY A 291 -10.12 -9.92 12.82
N ILE A 292 -10.13 -9.74 11.51
CA ILE A 292 -11.32 -9.92 10.67
C ILE A 292 -11.19 -11.26 9.95
N LEU A 293 -12.23 -12.10 10.04
CA LEU A 293 -12.32 -13.34 9.29
C LEU A 293 -13.35 -13.19 8.16
N LEU A 294 -12.92 -13.47 6.94
CA LEU A 294 -13.74 -13.55 5.75
C LEU A 294 -13.83 -15.00 5.27
N VAL A 295 -15.03 -15.51 5.12
CA VAL A 295 -15.27 -16.84 4.58
C VAL A 295 -16.12 -16.73 3.33
N ALA A 296 -15.59 -17.19 2.19
CA ALA A 296 -16.37 -17.34 0.97
C ALA A 296 -16.86 -18.79 0.91
N GLY A 297 -18.18 -18.95 0.95
CA GLY A 297 -18.86 -20.23 0.82
C GLY A 297 -19.23 -20.55 -0.63
#